data_0d894196fa02346b19ed55ab06c44f89
#
_entry.id   0d894196fa02346b19ed55ab06c44f89
#
_cell.length_a   1.000
_cell.length_b   1.000
_cell.length_c   1.000
_cell.angle_alpha   90.00
_cell.angle_beta   90.00
_cell.angle_gamma   90.00
#
_symmetry.space_group_name_H-M   'P 1'
#
loop_
_entity.id
_entity.type
_entity.pdbx_description
1 polymer ?
#
loop_
_entity_poly.entity_id
_entity_poly.type
_entity_poly.pdbx_seq_one_letter_code
_entity_poly.pdbx_strand_id
1 'polypeptide(L)'
;MIELIYYRHNAQEKHAELSKNKINFNELTVVLKGQLNYIVNGEKISVLAGDVVFIKSDSVRQRETADNSDYVSFNFLSQEDYDLPLILKGGANDVVFQIINSFDTIYKYTNNLLDERFSLLLSCLIKQLKVQRVMELEPALVGQIKNYIRLNLEKKISLVDISEQTHYSVSHCEMVFNKTTGLSITSYIIKKRIEKSKSLLIERTLSLPEVAEAVGFSDYNYFSRVFKKENGVSPLAYRKAYFS
;
A
#
# COMPACT_ATOMS: atom_id res chain seq x y z
N MET A 1 -9.29 -15.65 -2.69
CA MET A 1 -8.38 -16.03 -3.82
C MET A 1 -8.75 -15.18 -5.02
N ILE A 2 -7.78 -14.64 -5.74
CA ILE A 2 -8.01 -13.85 -6.97
C ILE A 2 -7.81 -14.78 -8.15
N GLU A 3 -8.75 -14.77 -9.10
CA GLU A 3 -8.67 -15.50 -10.35
C GLU A 3 -8.68 -14.50 -11.52
N LEU A 4 -7.56 -14.38 -12.22
CA LEU A 4 -7.45 -13.53 -13.40
C LEU A 4 -8.14 -14.22 -14.58
N ILE A 5 -9.16 -13.58 -15.18
CA ILE A 5 -9.90 -14.11 -16.31
C ILE A 5 -9.58 -13.41 -17.64
N TYR A 6 -8.99 -12.20 -17.56
CA TYR A 6 -8.59 -11.44 -18.73
C TYR A 6 -7.44 -10.52 -18.41
N TYR A 7 -6.46 -10.49 -19.31
CA TYR A 7 -5.34 -9.55 -19.31
C TYR A 7 -5.09 -9.06 -20.72
N ARG A 8 -4.90 -7.77 -20.87
CA ARG A 8 -4.51 -7.19 -22.15
C ARG A 8 -3.76 -5.88 -21.96
N HIS A 9 -2.62 -5.77 -22.61
CA HIS A 9 -1.94 -4.51 -22.84
C HIS A 9 -2.37 -3.96 -24.20
N ASN A 10 -3.01 -2.80 -24.22
CA ASN A 10 -3.62 -2.18 -25.39
C ASN A 10 -2.83 -0.93 -25.78
N ALA A 11 -1.87 -1.10 -26.67
CA ALA A 11 -1.06 -0.03 -27.27
C ALA A 11 -1.45 0.18 -28.72
N GLN A 12 -2.67 0.68 -28.98
CA GLN A 12 -3.20 0.86 -30.35
C GLN A 12 -3.57 2.31 -30.61
N GLU A 13 -3.54 2.73 -31.88
CA GLU A 13 -3.97 4.08 -32.28
C GLU A 13 -5.47 4.29 -32.10
N LYS A 14 -6.28 3.23 -32.25
CA LYS A 14 -7.74 3.28 -32.06
C LYS A 14 -8.22 2.11 -31.23
N HIS A 15 -9.05 2.38 -30.24
CA HIS A 15 -9.71 1.39 -29.41
C HIS A 15 -11.21 1.40 -29.65
N ALA A 16 -11.78 0.21 -29.85
CA ALA A 16 -13.22 0.07 -30.02
C ALA A 16 -13.99 0.47 -28.76
N GLU A 17 -15.18 0.95 -28.96
CA GLU A 17 -16.16 1.16 -27.90
C GLU A 17 -16.44 -0.16 -27.16
N LEU A 18 -16.59 -0.10 -25.84
CA LEU A 18 -17.20 -1.18 -25.08
C LEU A 18 -18.66 -0.84 -24.84
N SER A 19 -19.55 -1.64 -25.41
CA SER A 19 -20.99 -1.48 -25.23
C SER A 19 -21.41 -1.47 -23.77
N LYS A 20 -22.51 -0.80 -23.47
CA LYS A 20 -23.10 -0.75 -22.13
C LYS A 20 -23.49 -2.14 -21.66
N ASN A 21 -22.82 -2.66 -20.64
CA ASN A 21 -23.05 -3.99 -20.07
C ASN A 21 -22.90 -3.99 -18.57
N LYS A 22 -23.72 -4.81 -17.89
CA LYS A 22 -23.47 -5.21 -16.49
C LYS A 22 -22.36 -6.26 -16.49
N ILE A 23 -21.30 -6.04 -15.70
CA ILE A 23 -20.18 -6.97 -15.59
C ILE A 23 -20.31 -7.81 -14.31
N ASN A 24 -19.87 -9.07 -14.39
CA ASN A 24 -19.86 -10.03 -13.25
C ASN A 24 -18.44 -10.33 -12.75
N PHE A 25 -17.51 -9.42 -13.01
CA PHE A 25 -16.11 -9.48 -12.61
C PHE A 25 -15.65 -8.09 -12.15
N ASN A 26 -14.52 -8.02 -11.47
CA ASN A 26 -13.85 -6.75 -11.18
C ASN A 26 -12.96 -6.38 -12.37
N GLU A 27 -13.00 -5.12 -12.79
CA GLU A 27 -12.13 -4.56 -13.82
C GLU A 27 -11.14 -3.57 -13.19
N LEU A 28 -9.85 -3.79 -13.40
CA LEU A 28 -8.78 -2.85 -13.08
C LEU A 28 -8.11 -2.42 -14.37
N THR A 29 -8.09 -1.11 -14.66
CA THR A 29 -7.41 -0.58 -15.84
C THR A 29 -6.45 0.52 -15.45
N VAL A 30 -5.20 0.38 -15.88
CA VAL A 30 -4.12 1.36 -15.69
C VAL A 30 -3.91 2.09 -17.00
N VAL A 31 -4.05 3.42 -17.01
CA VAL A 31 -3.83 4.25 -18.21
C VAL A 31 -2.37 4.69 -18.25
N LEU A 32 -1.65 4.24 -19.27
CA LEU A 32 -0.21 4.52 -19.44
C LEU A 32 0.02 5.77 -20.29
N LYS A 33 -0.86 6.01 -21.28
CA LYS A 33 -0.81 7.16 -22.19
C LYS A 33 -2.22 7.54 -22.65
N GLY A 34 -2.44 8.84 -22.89
CA GLY A 34 -3.72 9.34 -23.39
C GLY A 34 -4.82 9.39 -22.34
N GLN A 35 -6.04 9.07 -22.74
CA GLN A 35 -7.24 9.21 -21.93
C GLN A 35 -8.26 8.14 -22.28
N LEU A 36 -8.97 7.63 -21.29
CA LEU A 36 -10.12 6.75 -21.44
C LEU A 36 -11.36 7.41 -20.83
N ASN A 37 -12.49 7.34 -21.52
CA ASN A 37 -13.78 7.82 -21.03
C ASN A 37 -14.70 6.63 -20.77
N TYR A 38 -15.24 6.57 -19.56
CA TYR A 38 -16.19 5.56 -19.13
C TYR A 38 -17.51 6.19 -18.70
N ILE A 39 -18.57 5.40 -18.78
CA ILE A 39 -19.81 5.62 -18.06
C ILE A 39 -19.99 4.42 -17.13
N VAL A 40 -19.91 4.66 -15.83
CA VAL A 40 -20.02 3.61 -14.79
C VAL A 40 -21.22 3.92 -13.91
N ASN A 41 -22.20 3.01 -13.88
CA ASN A 41 -23.47 3.20 -13.15
C ASN A 41 -24.18 4.53 -13.45
N GLY A 42 -24.04 5.01 -14.71
CA GLY A 42 -24.61 6.27 -15.16
C GLY A 42 -23.75 7.52 -14.97
N GLU A 43 -22.66 7.43 -14.22
CA GLU A 43 -21.69 8.50 -14.03
C GLU A 43 -20.64 8.50 -15.13
N LYS A 44 -20.43 9.67 -15.76
CA LYS A 44 -19.35 9.85 -16.75
C LYS A 44 -18.05 10.16 -16.03
N ILE A 45 -17.02 9.40 -16.33
CA ILE A 45 -15.68 9.58 -15.78
C ILE A 45 -14.63 9.65 -16.88
N SER A 46 -13.59 10.44 -16.65
CA SER A 46 -12.42 10.57 -17.51
C SER A 46 -11.17 10.15 -16.74
N VAL A 47 -10.43 9.21 -17.29
CA VAL A 47 -9.23 8.60 -16.69
C VAL A 47 -8.04 8.97 -17.56
N LEU A 48 -7.08 9.68 -17.00
CA LEU A 48 -5.91 10.20 -17.70
C LEU A 48 -4.69 9.29 -17.54
N ALA A 49 -3.68 9.51 -18.37
CA ALA A 49 -2.37 8.86 -18.18
C ALA A 49 -1.86 9.04 -16.74
N GLY A 50 -1.42 7.94 -16.13
CA GLY A 50 -1.02 7.89 -14.74
C GLY A 50 -2.13 7.51 -13.76
N ASP A 51 -3.41 7.52 -14.17
CA ASP A 51 -4.54 7.12 -13.33
C ASP A 51 -4.84 5.62 -13.44
N VAL A 52 -5.53 5.12 -12.42
CA VAL A 52 -6.07 3.75 -12.39
C VAL A 52 -7.58 3.81 -12.17
N VAL A 53 -8.35 3.10 -12.98
CA VAL A 53 -9.78 2.90 -12.76
C VAL A 53 -10.04 1.49 -12.20
N PHE A 54 -10.86 1.41 -11.16
CA PHE A 54 -11.30 0.16 -10.58
C PHE A 54 -12.83 0.08 -10.59
N ILE A 55 -13.38 -0.82 -11.39
CA ILE A 55 -14.82 -1.03 -11.53
C ILE A 55 -15.18 -2.35 -10.87
N LYS A 56 -16.00 -2.28 -9.82
CA LYS A 56 -16.45 -3.45 -9.07
C LYS A 56 -17.38 -4.32 -9.91
N SER A 57 -17.38 -5.62 -9.62
CA SER A 57 -18.40 -6.56 -10.10
C SER A 57 -19.82 -6.01 -9.85
N ASP A 58 -20.76 -6.42 -10.64
CA ASP A 58 -22.15 -5.96 -10.66
C ASP A 58 -22.38 -4.51 -11.11
N SER A 59 -21.34 -3.76 -11.46
CA SER A 59 -21.47 -2.44 -12.08
C SER A 59 -21.94 -2.51 -13.53
N VAL A 60 -22.68 -1.51 -13.95
CA VAL A 60 -23.00 -1.27 -15.38
C VAL A 60 -21.94 -0.34 -15.93
N ARG A 61 -21.16 -0.79 -16.90
CA ARG A 61 -20.11 0.03 -17.51
C ARG A 61 -20.23 0.10 -19.02
N GLN A 62 -19.80 1.24 -19.56
CA GLN A 62 -19.58 1.50 -20.98
C GLN A 62 -18.26 2.26 -21.10
N ARG A 63 -17.50 2.04 -22.17
CA ARG A 63 -16.32 2.84 -22.51
C ARG A 63 -16.45 3.38 -23.90
N GLU A 64 -16.27 4.67 -24.07
CA GLU A 64 -16.25 5.34 -25.35
C GLU A 64 -15.02 4.93 -26.17
N THR A 65 -15.06 5.14 -27.49
CA THR A 65 -13.86 4.99 -28.32
C THR A 65 -12.73 5.86 -27.78
N ALA A 66 -11.50 5.35 -27.81
CA ALA A 66 -10.33 6.08 -27.38
C ALA A 66 -9.28 6.07 -28.51
N ASP A 67 -8.76 7.25 -28.82
CA ASP A 67 -7.70 7.40 -29.82
C ASP A 67 -6.36 7.67 -29.10
N ASN A 68 -5.27 7.11 -29.63
CA ASN A 68 -3.90 7.32 -29.13
C ASN A 68 -3.71 7.03 -27.63
N SER A 69 -4.45 6.07 -27.12
CA SER A 69 -4.36 5.67 -25.71
C SER A 69 -3.57 4.36 -25.58
N ASP A 70 -2.78 4.28 -24.51
CA ASP A 70 -2.09 3.07 -24.08
C ASP A 70 -2.55 2.73 -22.67
N TYR A 71 -3.02 1.51 -22.46
CA TYR A 71 -3.55 1.08 -21.18
C TYR A 71 -3.47 -0.44 -21.00
N VAL A 72 -3.45 -0.85 -19.75
CA VAL A 72 -3.46 -2.28 -19.37
C VAL A 72 -4.71 -2.57 -18.59
N SER A 73 -5.46 -3.60 -19.00
CA SER A 73 -6.69 -4.04 -18.35
C SER A 73 -6.57 -5.44 -17.78
N PHE A 74 -7.11 -5.61 -16.59
CA PHE A 74 -7.24 -6.86 -15.86
C PHE A 74 -8.71 -7.07 -15.49
N ASN A 75 -9.31 -8.19 -15.89
CA ASN A 75 -10.59 -8.62 -15.36
C ASN A 75 -10.38 -9.85 -14.49
N PHE A 76 -10.97 -9.86 -13.31
CA PHE A 76 -10.73 -10.93 -12.34
C PHE A 76 -11.93 -11.19 -11.44
N LEU A 77 -12.03 -12.41 -10.97
CA LEU A 77 -12.99 -12.85 -9.96
C LEU A 77 -12.34 -12.80 -8.59
N SER A 78 -13.10 -12.35 -7.59
CA SER A 78 -12.69 -12.38 -6.19
C SER A 78 -13.90 -12.27 -5.28
N GLN A 79 -13.84 -12.93 -4.13
CA GLN A 79 -14.81 -12.78 -3.06
C GLN A 79 -14.46 -11.62 -2.10
N GLU A 80 -13.27 -11.03 -2.24
CA GLU A 80 -12.84 -9.91 -1.42
C GLU A 80 -13.45 -8.60 -1.93
N ASP A 81 -13.97 -7.77 -1.03
CA ASP A 81 -14.28 -6.37 -1.33
C ASP A 81 -13.00 -5.54 -1.19
N TYR A 82 -12.55 -5.01 -2.33
CA TYR A 82 -11.39 -4.12 -2.37
C TYR A 82 -11.86 -2.70 -2.10
N ASP A 83 -11.38 -2.12 -0.99
CA ASP A 83 -11.63 -0.72 -0.66
C ASP A 83 -10.76 0.19 -1.55
N LEU A 84 -11.01 0.17 -2.87
CA LEU A 84 -10.41 1.05 -3.87
C LEU A 84 -11.48 2.02 -4.41
N PRO A 85 -11.13 3.30 -4.65
CA PRO A 85 -12.04 4.24 -5.32
C PRO A 85 -12.25 3.86 -6.79
N LEU A 86 -13.32 4.37 -7.38
CA LEU A 86 -13.56 4.20 -8.82
C LEU A 86 -12.38 4.72 -9.66
N ILE A 87 -11.77 5.84 -9.27
CA ILE A 87 -10.56 6.37 -9.88
C ILE A 87 -9.53 6.63 -8.78
N LEU A 88 -8.32 6.09 -8.97
CA LEU A 88 -7.13 6.42 -8.19
C LEU A 88 -6.23 7.32 -9.05
N LYS A 89 -6.22 8.61 -8.75
CA LYS A 89 -5.41 9.61 -9.45
C LYS A 89 -3.93 9.36 -9.21
N GLY A 90 -3.11 9.39 -10.27
CA GLY A 90 -1.67 9.13 -10.15
C GLY A 90 -1.33 7.71 -9.64
N GLY A 91 -2.28 6.76 -9.70
CA GLY A 91 -2.12 5.39 -9.21
C GLY A 91 -1.04 4.58 -9.93
N ALA A 92 -0.67 4.96 -11.15
CA ALA A 92 0.36 4.30 -11.94
C ALA A 92 1.76 4.88 -11.62
N ASN A 93 2.38 4.40 -10.57
CA ASN A 93 3.76 4.73 -10.19
C ASN A 93 4.76 3.69 -10.70
N ASP A 94 6.06 3.92 -10.44
CA ASP A 94 7.16 3.04 -10.90
C ASP A 94 6.98 1.59 -10.46
N VAL A 95 6.48 1.34 -9.24
CA VAL A 95 6.22 -0.03 -8.75
C VAL A 95 5.10 -0.70 -9.55
N VAL A 96 4.03 0.05 -9.86
CA VAL A 96 2.93 -0.42 -10.70
C VAL A 96 3.43 -0.75 -12.10
N PHE A 97 4.29 0.10 -12.70
CA PHE A 97 4.91 -0.18 -14.00
C PHE A 97 5.78 -1.44 -14.00
N GLN A 98 6.57 -1.66 -12.94
CA GLN A 98 7.39 -2.88 -12.81
C GLN A 98 6.52 -4.14 -12.74
N ILE A 99 5.39 -4.09 -12.02
CA ILE A 99 4.45 -5.20 -11.95
C ILE A 99 3.82 -5.46 -13.34
N ILE A 100 3.40 -4.41 -14.06
CA ILE A 100 2.84 -4.52 -15.41
C ILE A 100 3.87 -5.15 -16.37
N ASN A 101 5.12 -4.71 -16.35
CA ASN A 101 6.19 -5.28 -17.16
C ASN A 101 6.40 -6.78 -16.86
N SER A 102 6.19 -7.20 -15.62
CA SER A 102 6.25 -8.61 -15.23
C SER A 102 5.08 -9.40 -15.83
N PHE A 103 3.87 -8.82 -15.86
CA PHE A 103 2.72 -9.40 -16.56
C PHE A 103 2.99 -9.57 -18.06
N ASP A 104 3.45 -8.53 -18.73
CA ASP A 104 3.78 -8.57 -20.17
C ASP A 104 4.81 -9.64 -20.48
N THR A 105 5.85 -9.72 -19.64
CA THR A 105 6.93 -10.70 -19.80
C THR A 105 6.40 -12.12 -19.66
N ILE A 106 5.66 -12.44 -18.61
CA ILE A 106 5.10 -13.78 -18.39
C ILE A 106 4.12 -14.12 -19.50
N TYR A 107 3.21 -13.21 -19.85
CA TYR A 107 2.21 -13.45 -20.89
C TYR A 107 2.85 -13.75 -22.26
N LYS A 108 3.91 -13.03 -22.61
CA LYS A 108 4.66 -13.25 -23.85
C LYS A 108 5.25 -14.66 -23.94
N TYR A 109 5.68 -15.24 -22.82
CA TYR A 109 6.31 -16.55 -22.80
C TYR A 109 5.31 -17.69 -22.60
N THR A 110 4.23 -17.49 -21.88
CA THR A 110 3.28 -18.56 -21.53
C THR A 110 2.04 -18.56 -22.42
N ASN A 111 1.59 -17.40 -22.83
CA ASN A 111 0.29 -17.17 -23.49
C ASN A 111 -0.88 -17.88 -22.76
N ASN A 112 -0.77 -18.01 -21.44
CA ASN A 112 -1.69 -18.76 -20.59
C ASN A 112 -2.02 -17.99 -19.31
N LEU A 113 -3.28 -17.52 -19.19
CA LEU A 113 -3.76 -16.77 -18.03
C LEU A 113 -4.00 -17.64 -16.77
N LEU A 114 -3.98 -18.98 -16.92
CA LEU A 114 -4.12 -19.90 -15.79
C LEU A 114 -2.82 -20.07 -14.99
N ASP A 115 -1.72 -19.45 -15.44
CA ASP A 115 -0.47 -19.44 -14.68
C ASP A 115 -0.67 -18.73 -13.33
N GLU A 116 -0.41 -19.42 -12.24
CA GLU A 116 -0.61 -18.93 -10.87
C GLU A 116 0.14 -17.62 -10.56
N ARG A 117 1.24 -17.34 -11.30
CA ARG A 117 2.02 -16.11 -11.16
C ARG A 117 1.19 -14.87 -11.46
N PHE A 118 0.21 -14.96 -12.36
CA PHE A 118 -0.69 -13.82 -12.65
C PHE A 118 -1.55 -13.46 -11.46
N SER A 119 -2.12 -14.42 -10.76
CA SER A 119 -2.92 -14.18 -9.55
C SER A 119 -2.08 -13.56 -8.42
N LEU A 120 -0.82 -14.00 -8.28
CA LEU A 120 0.12 -13.43 -7.31
C LEU A 120 0.50 -11.99 -7.68
N LEU A 121 0.85 -11.71 -8.94
CA LEU A 121 1.17 -10.36 -9.41
C LEU A 121 -0.02 -9.42 -9.29
N LEU A 122 -1.23 -9.86 -9.61
CA LEU A 122 -2.44 -9.06 -9.46
C LEU A 122 -2.72 -8.75 -7.99
N SER A 123 -2.49 -9.71 -7.10
CA SER A 123 -2.57 -9.49 -5.66
C SER A 123 -1.55 -8.44 -5.18
N CYS A 124 -0.32 -8.48 -5.69
CA CYS A 124 0.71 -7.47 -5.41
C CYS A 124 0.29 -6.08 -5.93
N LEU A 125 -0.24 -6.01 -7.16
CA LEU A 125 -0.72 -4.76 -7.76
C LEU A 125 -1.83 -4.13 -6.91
N ILE A 126 -2.85 -4.90 -6.53
CA ILE A 126 -3.96 -4.41 -5.71
C ILE A 126 -3.47 -3.94 -4.34
N LYS A 127 -2.55 -4.68 -3.70
CA LYS A 127 -1.95 -4.27 -2.42
C LYS A 127 -1.17 -2.96 -2.56
N GLN A 128 -0.41 -2.79 -3.65
CA GLN A 128 0.31 -1.55 -3.92
C GLN A 128 -0.65 -0.36 -4.05
N LEU A 129 -1.74 -0.52 -4.82
CA LEU A 129 -2.75 0.54 -4.99
C LEU A 129 -3.46 0.89 -3.67
N LYS A 130 -3.73 -0.11 -2.80
CA LYS A 130 -4.29 0.14 -1.46
C LYS A 130 -3.34 0.96 -0.58
N VAL A 131 -2.04 0.63 -0.59
CA VAL A 131 -1.02 1.38 0.18
C VAL A 131 -0.96 2.83 -0.31
N GLN A 132 -0.96 3.04 -1.62
CA GLN A 132 -0.94 4.37 -2.22
C GLN A 132 -2.17 5.19 -1.83
N ARG A 133 -3.37 4.62 -1.89
CA ARG A 133 -4.59 5.28 -1.42
C ARG A 133 -4.51 5.70 0.04
N VAL A 134 -3.99 4.83 0.92
CA VAL A 134 -3.81 5.17 2.34
C VAL A 134 -2.88 6.36 2.50
N MET A 135 -1.80 6.43 1.70
CA MET A 135 -0.86 7.56 1.72
C MET A 135 -1.51 8.86 1.20
N GLU A 136 -2.38 8.79 0.19
CA GLU A 136 -3.13 9.95 -0.32
C GLU A 136 -4.17 10.48 0.67
N LEU A 137 -4.81 9.58 1.42
CA LEU A 137 -5.79 9.94 2.45
C LEU A 137 -5.12 10.41 3.75
N GLU A 138 -3.83 10.12 3.91
CA GLU A 138 -3.08 10.53 5.08
C GLU A 138 -2.74 12.02 4.99
N PRO A 139 -3.09 12.85 5.99
CA PRO A 139 -2.67 14.24 6.00
C PRO A 139 -1.14 14.33 5.85
N ALA A 140 -0.67 15.23 4.98
CA ALA A 140 0.77 15.41 4.73
C ALA A 140 1.59 15.56 6.02
N LEU A 141 1.02 16.20 7.05
CA LEU A 141 1.61 16.33 8.37
C LEU A 141 1.88 14.97 9.03
N VAL A 142 0.95 14.01 8.93
CA VAL A 142 1.12 12.67 9.51
C VAL A 142 2.24 11.92 8.80
N GLY A 143 2.31 12.04 7.47
CA GLY A 143 3.41 11.49 6.66
C GLY A 143 4.76 12.07 7.06
N GLN A 144 4.86 13.39 7.27
CA GLN A 144 6.07 14.06 7.76
C GLN A 144 6.49 13.54 9.14
N ILE A 145 5.55 13.44 10.08
CA ILE A 145 5.80 12.92 11.43
C ILE A 145 6.32 11.48 11.38
N LYS A 146 5.66 10.59 10.63
CA LYS A 146 6.08 9.19 10.48
C LYS A 146 7.47 9.08 9.87
N ASN A 147 7.77 9.87 8.85
CA ASN A 147 9.08 9.90 8.22
C ASN A 147 10.17 10.36 9.18
N TYR A 148 9.92 11.45 9.95
CA TYR A 148 10.85 11.91 10.97
C TYR A 148 11.13 10.83 12.02
N ILE A 149 10.09 10.15 12.53
CA ILE A 149 10.23 9.05 13.48
C ILE A 149 11.06 7.92 12.88
N ARG A 150 10.80 7.52 11.63
CA ARG A 150 11.53 6.45 10.94
C ARG A 150 13.03 6.74 10.84
N LEU A 151 13.40 7.98 10.52
CA LEU A 151 14.80 8.39 10.35
C LEU A 151 15.55 8.56 11.67
N ASN A 152 14.84 8.78 12.78
CA ASN A 152 15.43 9.07 14.10
C ASN A 152 15.08 8.02 15.17
N LEU A 153 14.56 6.85 14.79
CA LEU A 153 13.96 5.88 15.71
C LEU A 153 14.89 5.44 16.83
N GLU A 154 16.18 5.33 16.53
CA GLU A 154 17.24 4.91 17.44
C GLU A 154 17.69 6.01 18.40
N LYS A 155 17.35 7.25 18.09
CA LYS A 155 17.74 8.43 18.88
C LYS A 155 16.64 8.82 19.86
N LYS A 156 16.96 9.73 20.78
CA LYS A 156 15.94 10.37 21.59
C LYS A 156 15.09 11.27 20.69
N ILE A 157 13.80 11.00 20.61
CA ILE A 157 12.80 11.81 19.89
C ILE A 157 11.95 12.51 20.92
N SER A 158 11.84 13.84 20.86
CA SER A 158 10.89 14.64 21.62
C SER A 158 9.76 15.14 20.71
N LEU A 159 8.62 15.47 21.31
CA LEU A 159 7.52 16.10 20.57
C LEU A 159 7.88 17.51 20.08
N VAL A 160 8.83 18.16 20.76
CA VAL A 160 9.36 19.48 20.37
C VAL A 160 10.15 19.34 19.05
N ASP A 161 11.02 18.34 18.92
CA ASP A 161 11.77 18.11 17.69
C ASP A 161 10.83 17.89 16.50
N ILE A 162 9.74 17.15 16.71
CA ILE A 162 8.71 16.92 15.68
C ILE A 162 7.99 18.23 15.32
N SER A 163 7.65 19.04 16.32
CA SER A 163 7.03 20.35 16.15
C SER A 163 7.91 21.29 15.31
N GLU A 164 9.19 21.36 15.62
CA GLU A 164 10.17 22.16 14.86
C GLU A 164 10.32 21.67 13.41
N GLN A 165 10.45 20.37 13.24
CA GLN A 165 10.61 19.75 11.91
C GLN A 165 9.37 19.94 11.02
N THR A 166 8.18 19.94 11.59
CA THR A 166 6.93 20.04 10.83
C THR A 166 6.40 21.47 10.72
N HIS A 167 6.95 22.41 11.48
CA HIS A 167 6.48 23.81 11.61
C HIS A 167 5.06 23.93 12.17
N TYR A 168 4.58 22.94 12.92
CA TYR A 168 3.30 22.96 13.61
C TYR A 168 3.50 22.82 15.12
N SER A 169 2.55 23.34 15.91
CA SER A 169 2.60 23.18 17.36
C SER A 169 2.49 21.70 17.78
N VAL A 170 3.09 21.34 18.93
CA VAL A 170 3.01 19.99 19.50
C VAL A 170 1.56 19.51 19.60
N SER A 171 0.66 20.38 20.09
CA SER A 171 -0.76 20.04 20.25
C SER A 171 -1.44 19.75 18.92
N HIS A 172 -1.11 20.49 17.85
CA HIS A 172 -1.65 20.25 16.51
C HIS A 172 -1.13 18.93 15.94
N CYS A 173 0.17 18.66 16.06
CA CYS A 173 0.77 17.39 15.64
C CYS A 173 0.09 16.19 16.34
N GLU A 174 -0.04 16.23 17.67
CA GLU A 174 -0.71 15.16 18.43
C GLU A 174 -2.17 14.99 18.05
N MET A 175 -2.93 16.07 17.89
CA MET A 175 -4.35 16.02 17.51
C MET A 175 -4.54 15.37 16.14
N VAL A 176 -3.82 15.84 15.11
CA VAL A 176 -3.94 15.35 13.73
C VAL A 176 -3.44 13.90 13.65
N PHE A 177 -2.32 13.61 14.29
CA PHE A 177 -1.74 12.27 14.31
C PHE A 177 -2.67 11.25 14.99
N ASN A 178 -3.21 11.59 16.16
CA ASN A 178 -4.14 10.73 16.90
C ASN A 178 -5.44 10.51 16.11
N LYS A 179 -6.02 11.57 15.54
CA LYS A 179 -7.24 11.47 14.72
C LYS A 179 -7.06 10.54 13.52
N THR A 180 -5.87 10.54 12.91
CA THR A 180 -5.58 9.75 11.70
C THR A 180 -5.16 8.32 12.02
N THR A 181 -4.35 8.11 13.08
CA THR A 181 -3.72 6.81 13.38
C THR A 181 -4.37 6.06 14.54
N GLY A 182 -5.20 6.73 15.34
CA GLY A 182 -5.74 6.20 16.59
C GLY A 182 -4.71 6.10 17.73
N LEU A 183 -3.47 6.57 17.53
CA LEU A 183 -2.38 6.48 18.50
C LEU A 183 -1.80 7.85 18.80
N SER A 184 -1.30 8.06 20.05
CA SER A 184 -0.41 9.19 20.31
C SER A 184 0.91 9.00 19.58
N ILE A 185 1.61 10.10 19.28
CA ILE A 185 2.94 10.05 18.63
C ILE A 185 3.91 9.22 19.48
N THR A 186 3.90 9.41 20.80
CA THR A 186 4.74 8.64 21.73
C THR A 186 4.43 7.14 21.67
N SER A 187 3.16 6.76 21.67
CA SER A 187 2.75 5.34 21.55
C SER A 187 3.20 4.74 20.23
N TYR A 188 3.12 5.50 19.14
CA TYR A 188 3.59 5.08 17.82
C TYR A 188 5.10 4.86 17.78
N ILE A 189 5.91 5.78 18.37
CA ILE A 189 7.36 5.62 18.49
C ILE A 189 7.70 4.32 19.25
N ILE A 190 7.07 4.11 20.40
CA ILE A 190 7.26 2.90 21.21
C ILE A 190 6.94 1.65 20.39
N LYS A 191 5.78 1.61 19.73
CA LYS A 191 5.38 0.48 18.88
C LYS A 191 6.41 0.19 17.79
N LYS A 192 6.91 1.21 17.09
CA LYS A 192 7.94 1.06 16.04
C LYS A 192 9.26 0.54 16.57
N ARG A 193 9.69 0.99 17.77
CA ARG A 193 10.88 0.48 18.44
C ARG A 193 10.74 -1.00 18.80
N ILE A 194 9.58 -1.39 19.33
CA ILE A 194 9.30 -2.81 19.63
C ILE A 194 9.27 -3.65 18.35
N GLU A 195 8.66 -3.16 17.28
CA GLU A 195 8.68 -3.85 15.98
C GLU A 195 10.11 -4.08 15.47
N LYS A 196 10.96 -3.03 15.52
CA LYS A 196 12.36 -3.14 15.11
C LYS A 196 13.19 -4.07 16.00
N SER A 197 12.92 -4.10 17.30
CA SER A 197 13.66 -4.96 18.23
C SER A 197 13.51 -6.45 17.96
N LYS A 198 12.42 -6.87 17.30
CA LYS A 198 12.17 -8.28 16.99
C LYS A 198 13.24 -8.88 16.08
N SER A 199 13.64 -8.17 15.01
CA SER A 199 14.72 -8.63 14.12
C SER A 199 16.04 -8.73 14.87
N LEU A 200 16.41 -7.71 15.65
CA LEU A 200 17.67 -7.72 16.44
C LEU A 200 17.70 -8.81 17.52
N LEU A 201 16.53 -9.15 18.09
CA LEU A 201 16.44 -10.29 19.03
C LEU A 201 16.72 -11.63 18.34
N ILE A 202 16.30 -11.79 17.08
CA ILE A 202 16.52 -13.00 16.30
C ILE A 202 17.96 -13.11 15.83
N GLU A 203 18.60 -12.02 15.42
CA GLU A 203 19.99 -12.01 14.92
C GLU A 203 21.03 -12.42 15.97
N ARG A 204 20.75 -12.30 17.28
CA ARG A 204 21.60 -12.66 18.42
C ARG A 204 22.98 -12.01 18.48
N THR A 205 23.23 -11.03 17.68
CA THR A 205 24.52 -10.31 17.67
C THR A 205 24.69 -9.40 18.90
N LEU A 206 23.56 -8.99 19.51
CA LEU A 206 23.50 -8.07 20.64
C LEU A 206 22.93 -8.74 21.89
N SER A 207 23.39 -8.34 23.07
CA SER A 207 22.74 -8.64 24.34
C SER A 207 21.36 -7.97 24.44
N LEU A 208 20.52 -8.41 25.38
CA LEU A 208 19.18 -7.82 25.54
C LEU A 208 19.21 -6.32 25.89
N PRO A 209 20.10 -5.85 26.77
CA PRO A 209 20.27 -4.41 26.98
C PRO A 209 20.72 -3.65 25.73
N GLU A 210 21.70 -4.19 24.99
CA GLU A 210 22.17 -3.58 23.73
C GLU A 210 21.07 -3.51 22.67
N VAL A 211 20.19 -4.52 22.57
CA VAL A 211 19.00 -4.44 21.70
C VAL A 211 18.09 -3.28 22.12
N ALA A 212 17.83 -3.12 23.41
CA ALA A 212 17.00 -2.02 23.90
C ALA A 212 17.60 -0.65 23.52
N GLU A 213 18.90 -0.47 23.72
CA GLU A 213 19.63 0.75 23.36
C GLU A 213 19.63 0.98 21.86
N ALA A 214 19.93 -0.03 21.04
CA ALA A 214 19.97 0.03 19.59
C ALA A 214 18.62 0.44 18.95
N VAL A 215 17.49 0.21 19.63
CA VAL A 215 16.18 0.65 19.16
C VAL A 215 15.71 1.94 19.85
N GLY A 216 16.54 2.57 20.68
CA GLY A 216 16.30 3.89 21.26
C GLY A 216 15.64 3.90 22.65
N PHE A 217 15.63 2.77 23.39
CA PHE A 217 15.24 2.77 24.80
C PHE A 217 16.46 3.05 25.70
N SER A 218 16.33 4.00 26.61
CA SER A 218 17.37 4.34 27.59
C SER A 218 17.38 3.42 28.83
N ASP A 219 16.31 2.61 28.99
CA ASP A 219 16.17 1.71 30.16
C ASP A 219 15.67 0.33 29.68
N TYR A 220 16.47 -0.70 29.97
CA TYR A 220 16.14 -2.08 29.60
C TYR A 220 14.90 -2.61 30.34
N ASN A 221 14.68 -2.24 31.59
CA ASN A 221 13.54 -2.75 32.35
C ASN A 221 12.24 -2.18 31.77
N TYR A 222 12.25 -0.91 31.38
CA TYR A 222 11.13 -0.31 30.67
C TYR A 222 10.88 -0.97 29.32
N PHE A 223 11.92 -1.16 28.50
CA PHE A 223 11.84 -1.90 27.25
C PHE A 223 11.22 -3.29 27.45
N SER A 224 11.73 -4.07 28.41
CA SER A 224 11.27 -5.44 28.67
C SER A 224 9.79 -5.50 29.07
N ARG A 225 9.33 -4.56 29.89
CA ARG A 225 7.91 -4.45 30.28
C ARG A 225 7.02 -4.12 29.08
N VAL A 226 7.42 -3.14 28.28
CA VAL A 226 6.67 -2.72 27.09
C VAL A 226 6.65 -3.84 26.05
N PHE A 227 7.81 -4.46 25.79
CA PHE A 227 7.90 -5.59 24.86
C PHE A 227 6.96 -6.73 25.25
N LYS A 228 6.94 -7.11 26.55
CA LYS A 228 6.03 -8.15 27.06
C LYS A 228 4.57 -7.75 26.93
N LYS A 229 4.24 -6.47 27.18
CA LYS A 229 2.88 -5.96 27.00
C LYS A 229 2.41 -6.09 25.54
N GLU A 230 3.27 -5.72 24.58
CA GLU A 230 2.93 -5.71 23.14
C GLU A 230 2.95 -7.12 22.50
N ASN A 231 3.74 -8.06 23.02
CA ASN A 231 3.96 -9.37 22.40
C ASN A 231 3.53 -10.56 23.26
N GLY A 232 3.03 -10.34 24.46
CA GLY A 232 2.62 -11.41 25.40
C GLY A 232 3.78 -12.14 26.10
N VAL A 233 5.00 -12.06 25.56
CA VAL A 233 6.18 -12.75 26.09
C VAL A 233 7.34 -11.79 26.30
N SER A 234 8.29 -12.13 27.21
CA SER A 234 9.47 -11.29 27.42
C SER A 234 10.44 -11.33 26.23
N PRO A 235 11.34 -10.32 26.07
CA PRO A 235 12.36 -10.32 25.02
C PRO A 235 13.22 -11.59 25.05
N LEU A 236 13.57 -12.10 26.24
CA LEU A 236 14.33 -13.33 26.41
C LEU A 236 13.54 -14.56 25.91
N ALA A 237 12.28 -14.66 26.29
CA ALA A 237 11.41 -15.75 25.86
C ALA A 237 11.18 -15.72 24.34
N TYR A 238 10.98 -14.51 23.77
CA TYR A 238 10.86 -14.29 22.33
C TYR A 238 12.11 -14.77 21.58
N ARG A 239 13.31 -14.39 22.06
CA ARG A 239 14.60 -14.84 21.50
C ARG A 239 14.76 -16.36 21.55
N LYS A 240 14.36 -17.01 22.64
CA LYS A 240 14.46 -18.47 22.79
C LYS A 240 13.51 -19.22 21.86
N ALA A 241 12.28 -18.75 21.72
CA ALA A 241 11.24 -19.43 20.93
C ALA A 241 11.54 -19.51 19.42
N TYR A 242 12.43 -18.67 18.90
CA TYR A 242 12.85 -18.71 17.48
C TYR A 242 13.91 -19.77 17.17
N PHE A 243 14.42 -20.52 18.18
CA PHE A 243 15.55 -21.44 18.05
C PHE A 243 15.34 -22.78 18.77
N SER A 244 14.13 -23.01 19.23
CA SER A 244 13.61 -24.31 19.64
C SER A 244 12.75 -24.90 18.53
#